data_e61fa01f3d1f85594043de8858795bcd
#
_entry.id   e61fa01f3d1f85594043de8858795bcd
#
_cell.length_a   1.000
_cell.length_b   1.000
_cell.length_c   1.000
_cell.angle_alpha   90.00
_cell.angle_beta   90.00
_cell.angle_gamma   90.00
#
_symmetry.space_group_name_H-M   'P 1'
#
loop_
_entity.id
_entity.type
_entity.pdbx_description
1 polymer ?
#
loop_
_entity_poly.entity_id
_entity_poly.type
_entity_poly.pdbx_seq_one_letter_code
_entity_poly.pdbx_strand_id
1 'polypeptide(L)'
;MKSIFTSFLVALLLISCATKEDFYVVRQPAEFETQEAFWLIWPSTDYKVGESTEKVTLSIIEAIAGTEKIVITCKNASLLKHADEVIKKRFGTIKNITLLVIPSYDIWARDMGPIFVETSDSRMAIADFNFNSWGYTDTLNVDAKTEENYDFNVAKKLNLPVISSSLISEGGNREVNGKGTLMTTESVEFGRNPKMTKQEIEAEFKRLLEVKKIIW
;
A
#
# COMPACT_ATOMS: atom_id res chain seq x y z
N MET A 1 -58.29 -30.55 32.54
CA MET A 1 -56.95 -31.00 32.09
C MET A 1 -56.42 -29.97 31.07
N LYS A 2 -55.47 -29.09 31.49
CA LYS A 2 -54.85 -28.09 30.64
C LYS A 2 -53.45 -28.58 30.35
N SER A 3 -53.16 -28.83 29.06
CA SER A 3 -51.86 -29.24 28.56
C SER A 3 -51.00 -27.98 28.34
N ILE A 4 -49.86 -27.91 29.00
CA ILE A 4 -48.86 -26.86 28.85
C ILE A 4 -47.83 -27.38 27.82
N PHE A 5 -47.81 -26.79 26.62
CA PHE A 5 -46.76 -27.02 25.62
C PHE A 5 -45.59 -26.08 25.95
N THR A 6 -44.49 -26.65 26.39
CA THR A 6 -43.25 -25.93 26.61
C THR A 6 -42.42 -25.99 25.31
N SER A 7 -42.36 -24.87 24.59
CA SER A 7 -41.49 -24.73 23.42
C SER A 7 -40.05 -24.48 23.86
N PHE A 8 -39.17 -25.44 23.55
CA PHE A 8 -37.72 -25.29 23.73
C PHE A 8 -37.16 -24.52 22.52
N LEU A 9 -36.76 -23.29 22.73
CA LEU A 9 -36.06 -22.47 21.73
C LEU A 9 -34.56 -22.81 21.80
N VAL A 10 -34.06 -23.62 20.85
CA VAL A 10 -32.63 -23.91 20.70
C VAL A 10 -32.00 -22.76 19.96
N ALA A 11 -31.30 -21.90 20.68
CA ALA A 11 -30.47 -20.86 20.09
C ALA A 11 -29.16 -21.50 19.54
N LEU A 12 -29.05 -21.64 18.22
CA LEU A 12 -27.79 -21.97 17.57
C LEU A 12 -26.86 -20.75 17.64
N LEU A 13 -25.91 -20.77 18.56
CA LEU A 13 -24.77 -19.87 18.55
C LEU A 13 -23.84 -20.27 17.39
N LEU A 14 -23.93 -19.57 16.28
CA LEU A 14 -22.91 -19.61 15.23
C LEU A 14 -21.66 -18.90 15.80
N ILE A 15 -20.76 -19.69 16.39
CA ILE A 15 -19.41 -19.24 16.67
C ILE A 15 -18.71 -19.14 15.32
N SER A 16 -18.67 -17.91 14.77
CA SER A 16 -17.78 -17.58 13.66
C SER A 16 -16.35 -17.68 14.20
N CYS A 17 -15.73 -18.83 13.99
CA CYS A 17 -14.31 -19.01 14.20
C CYS A 17 -13.62 -18.25 13.05
N ALA A 18 -13.30 -16.97 13.27
CA ALA A 18 -12.32 -16.29 12.43
C ALA A 18 -11.01 -17.06 12.63
N THR A 19 -10.65 -17.90 11.69
CA THR A 19 -9.34 -18.53 11.64
C THR A 19 -8.32 -17.41 11.53
N LYS A 20 -7.57 -17.16 12.62
CA LYS A 20 -6.39 -16.32 12.58
C LYS A 20 -5.47 -16.97 11.56
N GLU A 21 -5.18 -16.28 10.46
CA GLU A 21 -4.26 -16.81 9.47
C GLU A 21 -2.88 -16.93 10.13
N ASP A 22 -2.45 -18.15 10.40
CA ASP A 22 -1.15 -18.46 11.00
C ASP A 22 -0.05 -18.39 9.93
N PHE A 23 0.26 -17.20 9.43
CA PHE A 23 1.43 -16.97 8.59
C PHE A 23 2.31 -15.87 9.20
N TYR A 24 3.58 -15.87 8.82
CA TYR A 24 4.55 -14.83 9.17
C TYR A 24 5.29 -14.36 7.92
N VAL A 25 5.84 -13.16 7.98
CA VAL A 25 6.66 -12.61 6.90
C VAL A 25 7.99 -13.36 6.82
N VAL A 26 8.39 -13.74 5.63
CA VAL A 26 9.68 -14.39 5.36
C VAL A 26 10.69 -13.44 4.73
N ARG A 27 10.23 -12.45 3.98
CA ARG A 27 11.08 -11.35 3.46
C ARG A 27 10.26 -10.25 2.79
N GLN A 28 10.87 -9.08 2.65
CA GLN A 28 10.50 -8.08 1.65
C GLN A 28 11.42 -8.28 0.43
N PRO A 29 10.87 -8.51 -0.79
CA PRO A 29 11.65 -8.54 -2.03
C PRO A 29 12.34 -7.19 -2.29
N ALA A 30 13.51 -7.21 -2.93
CA ALA A 30 14.15 -5.98 -3.38
C ALA A 30 13.46 -5.41 -4.61
N GLU A 31 13.53 -4.10 -4.80
CA GLU A 31 12.90 -3.42 -5.92
C GLU A 31 13.47 -3.82 -7.28
N PHE A 32 14.74 -4.24 -7.32
CA PHE A 32 15.42 -4.71 -8.54
C PHE A 32 15.17 -6.20 -8.86
N GLU A 33 14.40 -6.93 -8.05
CA GLU A 33 13.96 -8.28 -8.38
C GLU A 33 12.83 -8.26 -9.41
N THR A 34 12.50 -9.40 -10.00
CA THR A 34 11.40 -9.51 -10.96
C THR A 34 10.09 -9.01 -10.37
N GLN A 35 9.46 -8.06 -11.01
CA GLN A 35 8.23 -7.42 -10.58
C GLN A 35 7.05 -7.89 -11.42
N GLU A 36 5.88 -7.98 -10.81
CA GLU A 36 4.64 -8.31 -11.53
C GLU A 36 4.10 -7.10 -12.29
N ALA A 37 4.21 -5.89 -11.74
CA ALA A 37 3.77 -4.66 -12.37
C ALA A 37 4.43 -3.43 -11.74
N PHE A 38 4.52 -2.36 -12.50
CA PHE A 38 4.87 -1.03 -12.03
C PHE A 38 3.62 -0.25 -11.65
N TRP A 39 3.60 0.39 -10.47
CA TRP A 39 2.44 1.10 -9.95
C TRP A 39 2.59 2.60 -10.08
N LEU A 40 1.56 3.25 -10.62
CA LEU A 40 1.45 4.71 -10.71
C LEU A 40 0.12 5.17 -10.11
N ILE A 41 0.10 6.39 -9.61
CA ILE A 41 -1.14 7.09 -9.24
C ILE A 41 -1.37 8.20 -10.27
N TRP A 42 -2.54 8.19 -10.92
CA TRP A 42 -2.90 9.24 -11.86
C TRP A 42 -3.12 10.56 -11.10
N PRO A 43 -2.49 11.68 -11.53
CA PRO A 43 -2.58 12.93 -10.81
C PRO A 43 -4.02 13.45 -10.72
N SER A 44 -4.43 13.81 -9.51
CA SER A 44 -5.71 14.47 -9.24
C SER A 44 -5.56 15.99 -9.11
N THR A 45 -4.35 16.45 -8.91
CA THR A 45 -3.94 17.87 -8.84
C THR A 45 -2.71 18.08 -9.71
N ASP A 46 -2.46 19.32 -10.10
CA ASP A 46 -1.27 19.68 -10.87
C ASP A 46 -0.33 20.53 -10.00
N TYR A 47 0.94 20.16 -9.99
CA TYR A 47 1.96 20.98 -9.35
C TYR A 47 2.28 22.17 -10.25
N LYS A 48 2.19 23.38 -9.71
CA LYS A 48 2.30 24.63 -10.47
C LYS A 48 3.74 25.00 -10.88
N VAL A 49 4.67 24.06 -10.80
CA VAL A 49 6.09 24.28 -11.12
C VAL A 49 6.56 23.21 -12.09
N GLY A 50 7.10 23.65 -13.23
CA GLY A 50 7.60 22.75 -14.27
C GLY A 50 6.53 22.25 -15.23
N GLU A 51 6.74 21.07 -15.80
CA GLU A 51 5.75 20.38 -16.64
C GLU A 51 4.56 19.90 -15.82
N SER A 52 3.40 19.78 -16.47
CA SER A 52 2.22 19.27 -15.78
C SER A 52 2.43 17.83 -15.32
N THR A 53 1.92 17.48 -14.15
CA THR A 53 2.05 16.15 -13.56
C THR A 53 1.49 15.07 -14.49
N GLU A 54 0.41 15.36 -15.21
CA GLU A 54 -0.16 14.46 -16.22
C GLU A 54 0.84 14.18 -17.37
N LYS A 55 1.54 15.20 -17.87
CA LYS A 55 2.56 15.00 -18.90
C LYS A 55 3.72 14.16 -18.42
N VAL A 56 4.18 14.37 -17.19
CA VAL A 56 5.23 13.56 -16.57
C VAL A 56 4.77 12.11 -16.46
N THR A 57 3.55 11.86 -15.96
CA THR A 57 2.97 10.52 -15.87
C THR A 57 2.90 9.84 -17.24
N LEU A 58 2.47 10.54 -18.27
CA LEU A 58 2.43 10.02 -19.65
C LEU A 58 3.85 9.71 -20.19
N SER A 59 4.85 10.50 -19.83
CA SER A 59 6.24 10.23 -20.25
C SER A 59 6.81 8.99 -19.56
N ILE A 60 6.46 8.75 -18.29
CA ILE A 60 6.80 7.50 -17.57
C ILE A 60 6.13 6.30 -18.25
N ILE A 61 4.82 6.40 -18.56
CA ILE A 61 4.10 5.34 -19.27
C ILE A 61 4.77 5.04 -20.62
N GLU A 62 5.12 6.07 -21.40
CA GLU A 62 5.80 5.91 -22.69
C GLU A 62 7.14 5.15 -22.57
N ALA A 63 7.88 5.44 -21.51
CA ALA A 63 9.19 4.83 -21.29
C ALA A 63 9.12 3.34 -20.91
N ILE A 64 8.09 2.90 -20.18
CA ILE A 64 8.05 1.55 -19.59
C ILE A 64 6.96 0.63 -20.17
N ALA A 65 5.94 1.15 -20.84
CA ALA A 65 4.81 0.36 -21.34
C ALA A 65 5.16 -0.71 -22.38
N GLY A 66 6.34 -0.63 -22.99
CA GLY A 66 6.83 -1.63 -23.94
C GLY A 66 7.39 -2.90 -23.28
N THR A 67 7.79 -2.82 -22.02
CA THR A 67 8.50 -3.89 -21.30
C THR A 67 7.77 -4.35 -20.04
N GLU A 68 7.03 -3.45 -19.38
CA GLU A 68 6.43 -3.70 -18.08
C GLU A 68 4.90 -3.68 -18.13
N LYS A 69 4.27 -4.41 -17.22
CA LYS A 69 2.87 -4.18 -16.86
C LYS A 69 2.76 -2.94 -15.98
N ILE A 70 1.75 -2.13 -16.22
CA ILE A 70 1.52 -0.91 -15.45
C ILE A 70 0.14 -0.96 -14.83
N VAL A 71 0.07 -0.76 -13.52
CA VAL A 71 -1.18 -0.52 -12.80
C VAL A 71 -1.26 0.96 -12.48
N ILE A 72 -2.30 1.62 -12.94
CA ILE A 72 -2.54 3.04 -12.69
C ILE A 72 -3.78 3.17 -11.83
N THR A 73 -3.64 3.73 -10.64
CA THR A 73 -4.77 4.00 -9.77
C THR A 73 -5.28 5.43 -9.97
N CYS A 74 -6.58 5.58 -9.90
CA CYS A 74 -7.27 6.85 -10.06
C CYS A 74 -8.15 7.12 -8.86
N LYS A 75 -8.19 8.35 -8.37
CA LYS A 75 -8.95 8.78 -7.19
C LYS A 75 -10.43 8.38 -7.26
N ASN A 76 -11.04 8.44 -8.43
CA ASN A 76 -12.44 8.13 -8.66
C ASN A 76 -12.72 7.72 -10.12
N ALA A 77 -13.95 7.29 -10.39
CA ALA A 77 -14.35 6.85 -11.72
C ALA A 77 -14.27 7.93 -12.81
N SER A 78 -14.49 9.20 -12.47
CA SER A 78 -14.38 10.31 -13.42
C SER A 78 -12.93 10.50 -13.86
N LEU A 79 -11.99 10.47 -12.89
CA LEU A 79 -10.57 10.59 -13.18
C LEU A 79 -10.04 9.36 -13.94
N LEU A 80 -10.56 8.16 -13.65
CA LEU A 80 -10.22 6.95 -14.39
C LEU A 80 -10.64 7.07 -15.86
N LYS A 81 -11.86 7.57 -16.12
CA LYS A 81 -12.35 7.81 -17.48
C LYS A 81 -11.47 8.81 -18.23
N HIS A 82 -11.09 9.91 -17.58
CA HIS A 82 -10.18 10.89 -18.14
C HIS A 82 -8.81 10.28 -18.47
N ALA A 83 -8.22 9.55 -17.53
CA ALA A 83 -6.94 8.85 -17.73
C ALA A 83 -6.98 7.89 -18.93
N ASP A 84 -8.04 7.08 -19.03
CA ASP A 84 -8.24 6.13 -20.13
C ASP A 84 -8.33 6.87 -21.50
N GLU A 85 -9.08 7.98 -21.56
CA GLU A 85 -9.22 8.79 -22.77
C GLU A 85 -7.90 9.42 -23.18
N VAL A 86 -7.12 9.98 -22.23
CA VAL A 86 -5.84 10.62 -22.49
C VAL A 86 -4.78 9.59 -22.93
N ILE A 87 -4.70 8.45 -22.26
CA ILE A 87 -3.78 7.35 -22.61
C ILE A 87 -4.12 6.82 -23.99
N LYS A 88 -5.38 6.54 -24.28
CA LYS A 88 -5.81 6.05 -25.60
C LYS A 88 -5.54 7.05 -26.72
N LYS A 89 -5.75 8.33 -26.46
CA LYS A 89 -5.47 9.39 -27.44
C LYS A 89 -3.98 9.47 -27.77
N ARG A 90 -3.08 9.29 -26.79
CA ARG A 90 -1.64 9.41 -26.98
C ARG A 90 -1.00 8.13 -27.56
N PHE A 91 -1.42 6.97 -27.07
CA PHE A 91 -0.72 5.70 -27.31
C PHE A 91 -1.56 4.66 -28.06
N GLY A 92 -2.85 4.91 -28.28
CA GLY A 92 -3.79 3.89 -28.73
C GLY A 92 -4.13 2.88 -27.63
N THR A 93 -4.40 1.64 -28.03
CA THR A 93 -4.70 0.57 -27.04
C THR A 93 -3.41 -0.10 -26.57
N ILE A 94 -3.12 0.02 -25.28
CA ILE A 94 -1.97 -0.64 -24.64
C ILE A 94 -2.50 -1.79 -23.78
N LYS A 95 -2.12 -3.03 -24.10
CA LYS A 95 -2.65 -4.25 -23.44
C LYS A 95 -2.13 -4.46 -22.02
N ASN A 96 -0.97 -3.92 -21.67
CA ASN A 96 -0.31 -4.09 -20.38
C ASN A 96 -0.56 -2.96 -19.39
N ILE A 97 -1.55 -2.09 -19.63
CA ILE A 97 -2.01 -1.07 -18.69
C ILE A 97 -3.34 -1.50 -18.07
N THR A 98 -3.40 -1.46 -16.75
CA THR A 98 -4.61 -1.68 -15.95
C THR A 98 -4.97 -0.41 -15.19
N LEU A 99 -6.20 0.09 -15.34
CA LEU A 99 -6.72 1.23 -14.60
C LEU A 99 -7.62 0.75 -13.46
N LEU A 100 -7.40 1.26 -12.24
CA LEU A 100 -8.17 0.91 -11.05
C LEU A 100 -8.67 2.17 -10.35
N VAL A 101 -9.88 2.13 -9.79
CA VAL A 101 -10.33 3.17 -8.87
C VAL A 101 -9.85 2.80 -7.47
N ILE A 102 -8.93 3.59 -6.95
CA ILE A 102 -8.46 3.54 -5.56
C ILE A 102 -8.31 4.99 -5.10
N PRO A 103 -9.05 5.43 -4.07
CA PRO A 103 -8.96 6.79 -3.56
C PRO A 103 -7.53 7.13 -3.14
N SER A 104 -7.01 8.24 -3.65
CA SER A 104 -5.71 8.81 -3.31
C SER A 104 -5.79 10.31 -3.53
N TYR A 105 -4.94 11.07 -2.87
CA TYR A 105 -4.89 12.53 -3.03
C TYR A 105 -3.68 12.96 -3.85
N ASP A 106 -2.56 12.31 -3.63
CA ASP A 106 -1.28 12.63 -4.24
C ASP A 106 -0.75 11.48 -5.11
N ILE A 107 0.38 11.70 -5.77
CA ILE A 107 1.00 10.79 -6.74
C ILE A 107 2.12 9.92 -6.16
N TRP A 108 2.46 10.11 -4.89
CA TRP A 108 3.64 9.53 -4.25
C TRP A 108 3.43 8.06 -3.84
N ALA A 109 3.22 7.20 -4.85
CA ALA A 109 3.02 5.77 -4.65
C ALA A 109 4.16 5.08 -3.89
N ARG A 110 5.39 5.63 -3.97
CA ARG A 110 6.55 5.15 -3.21
C ARG A 110 6.35 5.31 -1.71
N ASP A 111 5.75 6.42 -1.27
CA ASP A 111 5.68 6.77 0.15
C ASP A 111 4.46 6.22 0.85
N MET A 112 3.29 6.32 0.21
CA MET A 112 2.01 5.83 0.74
C MET A 112 1.57 4.47 0.19
N GLY A 113 2.32 3.93 -0.78
CA GLY A 113 1.95 2.68 -1.45
C GLY A 113 2.23 1.44 -0.61
N PRO A 114 1.58 0.33 -0.98
CA PRO A 114 1.71 -0.92 -0.25
C PRO A 114 3.13 -1.48 -0.31
N ILE A 115 3.62 -1.94 0.82
CA ILE A 115 4.86 -2.69 0.90
C ILE A 115 4.53 -4.18 0.80
N PHE A 116 4.83 -4.78 -0.34
CA PHE A 116 4.60 -6.20 -0.56
C PHE A 116 5.66 -7.04 0.13
N VAL A 117 5.21 -8.04 0.88
CA VAL A 117 6.07 -9.00 1.60
C VAL A 117 5.65 -10.42 1.27
N GLU A 118 6.61 -11.33 1.21
CA GLU A 118 6.36 -12.76 1.08
C GLU A 118 6.08 -13.38 2.44
N THR A 119 5.16 -14.33 2.47
CA THR A 119 4.73 -15.00 3.69
C THR A 119 5.08 -16.49 3.69
N SER A 120 5.11 -17.10 4.89
CA SER A 120 5.52 -18.49 5.10
C SER A 120 4.64 -19.53 4.39
N ASP A 121 3.44 -19.15 3.99
CA ASP A 121 2.52 -19.97 3.19
C ASP A 121 2.64 -19.71 1.67
N SER A 122 3.72 -19.04 1.24
CA SER A 122 4.03 -18.71 -0.16
C SER A 122 3.04 -17.75 -0.81
N ARG A 123 2.32 -16.96 -0.03
CA ARG A 123 1.47 -15.87 -0.50
C ARG A 123 2.18 -14.52 -0.36
N MET A 124 1.59 -13.49 -0.93
CA MET A 124 1.96 -12.10 -0.65
C MET A 124 1.05 -11.53 0.44
N ALA A 125 1.59 -10.63 1.24
CA ALA A 125 0.86 -9.77 2.15
C ALA A 125 1.31 -8.32 1.96
N ILE A 126 0.61 -7.38 2.58
CA ILE A 126 0.99 -5.98 2.63
C ILE A 126 1.41 -5.65 4.06
N ALA A 127 2.64 -5.14 4.21
CA ALA A 127 3.11 -4.53 5.44
C ALA A 127 2.70 -3.05 5.44
N ASP A 128 1.87 -2.68 6.41
CA ASP A 128 1.36 -1.31 6.57
C ASP A 128 2.12 -0.59 7.68
N PHE A 129 2.64 0.61 7.37
CA PHE A 129 3.47 1.45 8.24
C PHE A 129 2.83 2.79 8.60
N ASN A 130 1.52 2.90 8.60
CA ASN A 130 0.77 4.10 9.03
C ASN A 130 1.32 5.41 8.44
N PHE A 131 1.30 5.55 7.12
CA PHE A 131 1.74 6.78 6.47
C PHE A 131 0.96 8.01 6.98
N ASN A 132 1.65 9.09 7.32
CA ASN A 132 1.06 10.28 7.94
C ASN A 132 1.29 11.56 7.12
N SER A 133 1.34 11.47 5.79
CA SER A 133 1.59 12.61 4.90
C SER A 133 2.86 13.38 5.29
N TRP A 134 3.95 12.64 5.56
CA TRP A 134 5.27 13.14 5.98
C TRP A 134 5.26 14.00 7.25
N GLY A 135 4.19 13.95 8.04
CA GLY A 135 4.00 14.80 9.21
C GLY A 135 3.68 16.26 8.90
N TYR A 136 3.41 16.59 7.63
CA TYR A 136 3.09 17.98 7.22
C TYR A 136 1.61 18.32 7.38
N THR A 137 0.75 17.32 7.42
CA THR A 137 -0.69 17.49 7.45
C THR A 137 -1.25 16.97 8.76
N ASP A 138 -2.29 17.65 9.29
CA ASP A 138 -3.05 17.14 10.42
C ASP A 138 -3.66 15.77 10.03
N THR A 139 -3.34 14.73 10.80
CA THR A 139 -3.85 13.36 10.61
C THR A 139 -5.36 13.25 10.72
N LEU A 140 -6.06 14.28 11.20
CA LEU A 140 -7.52 14.38 11.16
C LEU A 140 -8.05 14.87 9.83
N ASN A 141 -7.20 15.39 8.94
CA ASN A 141 -7.57 15.82 7.61
C ASN A 141 -8.03 14.63 6.76
N VAL A 142 -9.09 14.84 5.98
CA VAL A 142 -9.67 13.79 5.11
C VAL A 142 -8.67 13.29 4.07
N ASP A 143 -7.81 14.16 3.57
CA ASP A 143 -6.82 13.84 2.54
C ASP A 143 -5.72 12.96 3.12
N ALA A 144 -5.19 13.31 4.30
CA ALA A 144 -4.21 12.49 5.01
C ALA A 144 -4.75 11.09 5.33
N LYS A 145 -6.00 10.98 5.78
CA LYS A 145 -6.66 9.68 6.00
C LYS A 145 -6.86 8.88 4.73
N THR A 146 -7.09 9.54 3.61
CA THR A 146 -7.23 8.87 2.33
C THR A 146 -5.89 8.27 1.89
N GLU A 147 -4.79 8.97 2.12
CA GLU A 147 -3.43 8.50 1.83
C GLU A 147 -3.00 7.39 2.79
N GLU A 148 -3.27 7.52 4.09
CA GLU A 148 -3.02 6.49 5.10
C GLU A 148 -3.73 5.17 4.76
N ASN A 149 -4.94 5.23 4.21
CA ASN A 149 -5.72 4.05 3.85
C ASN A 149 -5.45 3.54 2.42
N TYR A 150 -4.50 4.11 1.70
CA TYR A 150 -4.27 3.73 0.30
C TYR A 150 -3.82 2.28 0.16
N ASP A 151 -2.90 1.82 0.97
CA ASP A 151 -2.39 0.44 0.99
C ASP A 151 -3.47 -0.57 1.39
N PHE A 152 -4.34 -0.26 2.37
CA PHE A 152 -5.52 -1.06 2.71
C PHE A 152 -6.49 -1.19 1.54
N ASN A 153 -6.70 -0.10 0.78
CA ASN A 153 -7.56 -0.12 -0.39
C ASN A 153 -6.95 -0.96 -1.53
N VAL A 154 -5.62 -0.92 -1.69
CA VAL A 154 -4.90 -1.82 -2.60
C VAL A 154 -5.02 -3.26 -2.14
N ALA A 155 -4.78 -3.56 -0.86
CA ALA A 155 -4.90 -4.89 -0.29
C ALA A 155 -6.28 -5.48 -0.54
N LYS A 156 -7.33 -4.72 -0.25
CA LYS A 156 -8.72 -5.10 -0.52
C LYS A 156 -8.97 -5.38 -2.01
N LYS A 157 -8.42 -4.56 -2.89
CA LYS A 157 -8.56 -4.72 -4.33
C LYS A 157 -7.88 -5.98 -4.86
N LEU A 158 -6.74 -6.33 -4.28
CA LEU A 158 -5.94 -7.50 -4.63
C LEU A 158 -6.32 -8.76 -3.83
N ASN A 159 -7.21 -8.64 -2.83
CA ASN A 159 -7.57 -9.70 -1.88
C ASN A 159 -6.34 -10.24 -1.14
N LEU A 160 -5.49 -9.33 -0.64
CA LEU A 160 -4.29 -9.64 0.12
C LEU A 160 -4.49 -9.33 1.61
N PRO A 161 -3.89 -10.12 2.53
CA PRO A 161 -3.86 -9.79 3.94
C PRO A 161 -2.97 -8.57 4.21
N VAL A 162 -3.28 -7.84 5.29
CA VAL A 162 -2.50 -6.69 5.77
C VAL A 162 -1.92 -7.01 7.14
N ILE A 163 -0.65 -6.70 7.32
CA ILE A 163 0.07 -6.81 8.60
C ILE A 163 0.45 -5.39 9.03
N SER A 164 -0.33 -4.82 9.96
CA SER A 164 -0.13 -3.43 10.38
C SER A 164 0.93 -3.28 11.47
N SER A 165 1.56 -2.11 11.48
CA SER A 165 2.47 -1.61 12.50
C SER A 165 1.90 -0.38 13.18
N SER A 166 2.40 -0.06 14.37
CA SER A 166 2.25 1.26 14.98
C SER A 166 3.33 2.25 14.53
N LEU A 167 4.36 1.77 13.84
CA LEU A 167 5.45 2.60 13.32
C LEU A 167 4.96 3.43 12.14
N ILE A 168 5.20 4.73 12.18
CA ILE A 168 4.98 5.64 11.07
C ILE A 168 6.25 5.71 10.25
N SER A 169 6.19 5.28 8.98
CA SER A 169 7.37 5.30 8.12
C SER A 169 6.97 5.32 6.65
N GLU A 170 7.46 6.29 5.90
CA GLU A 170 7.25 6.38 4.47
C GLU A 170 8.16 5.43 3.68
N GLY A 171 7.66 4.89 2.57
CA GLY A 171 8.40 3.97 1.70
C GLY A 171 9.67 4.57 1.11
N GLY A 172 9.67 5.88 0.83
CA GLY A 172 10.84 6.60 0.29
C GLY A 172 12.02 6.70 1.26
N ASN A 173 11.82 6.45 2.55
CA ASN A 173 12.91 6.42 3.55
C ASN A 173 13.48 5.01 3.76
N ARG A 174 13.02 4.00 3.05
CA ARG A 174 13.46 2.60 3.23
C ARG A 174 13.96 2.01 1.93
N GLU A 175 15.16 1.44 1.97
CA GLU A 175 15.71 0.62 0.90
C GLU A 175 16.06 -0.77 1.41
N VAL A 176 15.64 -1.80 0.69
CA VAL A 176 15.91 -3.19 1.05
C VAL A 176 16.65 -3.91 -0.08
N ASN A 177 17.52 -4.84 0.28
CA ASN A 177 18.25 -5.64 -0.69
C ASN A 177 17.63 -7.03 -0.97
N GLY A 178 16.42 -7.31 -0.45
CA GLY A 178 15.75 -8.60 -0.57
C GLY A 178 16.42 -9.76 0.17
N LYS A 179 17.54 -9.51 0.86
CA LYS A 179 18.38 -10.52 1.56
C LYS A 179 18.55 -10.21 3.04
N GLY A 180 17.62 -9.44 3.60
CA GLY A 180 17.60 -9.13 5.04
C GLY A 180 18.42 -7.91 5.46
N THR A 181 18.80 -7.01 4.54
CA THR A 181 19.38 -5.72 4.88
C THR A 181 18.42 -4.60 4.49
N LEU A 182 18.14 -3.71 5.43
CA LEU A 182 17.42 -2.46 5.28
C LEU A 182 18.38 -1.29 5.46
N MET A 183 18.22 -0.24 4.67
CA MET A 183 18.83 1.06 4.89
C MET A 183 17.73 2.10 5.10
N THR A 184 17.89 2.98 6.10
CA THR A 184 16.95 4.05 6.46
C THR A 184 17.69 5.23 7.06
N THR A 185 17.00 6.34 7.34
CA THR A 185 17.59 7.53 7.97
C THR A 185 17.02 7.82 9.34
N GLU A 186 17.90 8.14 10.32
CA GLU A 186 17.51 8.46 11.69
C GLU A 186 16.58 9.69 11.75
N SER A 187 16.86 10.71 10.96
CA SER A 187 16.11 11.97 10.99
C SER A 187 14.63 11.79 10.64
N VAL A 188 14.32 10.92 9.69
CA VAL A 188 12.93 10.63 9.30
C VAL A 188 12.27 9.74 10.34
N GLU A 189 12.86 8.59 10.66
CA GLU A 189 12.23 7.63 11.57
C GLU A 189 11.95 8.21 12.96
N PHE A 190 12.92 8.92 13.56
CA PHE A 190 12.70 9.57 14.86
C PHE A 190 11.79 10.81 14.74
N GLY A 191 11.84 11.52 13.61
CA GLY A 191 10.95 12.67 13.38
C GLY A 191 9.48 12.24 13.31
N ARG A 192 9.18 11.08 12.70
CA ARG A 192 7.83 10.51 12.63
C ARG A 192 7.41 9.85 13.95
N ASN A 193 8.35 9.28 14.70
CA ASN A 193 8.11 8.48 15.90
C ASN A 193 8.85 8.99 17.14
N PRO A 194 8.60 10.25 17.59
CA PRO A 194 9.41 10.88 18.64
C PRO A 194 9.29 10.21 20.02
N LYS A 195 8.37 9.28 20.19
CA LYS A 195 8.17 8.53 21.44
C LYS A 195 8.76 7.12 21.39
N MET A 196 9.24 6.66 20.23
CA MET A 196 9.83 5.33 20.07
C MET A 196 11.35 5.39 20.21
N THR A 197 11.89 4.37 20.81
CA THR A 197 13.33 4.13 20.86
C THR A 197 13.83 3.51 19.55
N LYS A 198 15.12 3.60 19.26
CA LYS A 198 15.75 2.94 18.11
C LYS A 198 15.46 1.44 18.09
N GLN A 199 15.52 0.81 19.25
CA GLN A 199 15.26 -0.63 19.39
C GLN A 199 13.81 -1.00 19.04
N GLU A 200 12.84 -0.18 19.42
CA GLU A 200 11.42 -0.41 19.08
C GLU A 200 11.19 -0.24 17.58
N ILE A 201 11.77 0.77 16.95
CA ILE A 201 11.70 0.97 15.49
C ILE A 201 12.33 -0.20 14.75
N GLU A 202 13.54 -0.64 15.16
CA GLU A 202 14.21 -1.79 14.57
C GLU A 202 13.43 -3.09 14.77
N ALA A 203 12.75 -3.26 15.91
CA ALA A 203 11.92 -4.44 16.17
C ALA A 203 10.74 -4.51 15.19
N GLU A 204 10.08 -3.37 14.89
CA GLU A 204 8.99 -3.32 13.91
C GLU A 204 9.49 -3.60 12.49
N PHE A 205 10.63 -3.05 12.07
CA PHE A 205 11.22 -3.39 10.78
C PHE A 205 11.55 -4.88 10.65
N LYS A 206 12.13 -5.47 11.70
CA LYS A 206 12.45 -6.91 11.73
C LYS A 206 11.18 -7.75 11.65
N ARG A 207 10.13 -7.37 12.37
CA ARG A 207 8.85 -8.09 12.41
C ARG A 207 8.10 -8.05 11.07
N LEU A 208 8.08 -6.89 10.41
CA LEU A 208 7.28 -6.68 9.20
C LEU A 208 8.01 -6.98 7.89
N LEU A 209 9.33 -6.90 7.87
CA LEU A 209 10.14 -7.03 6.67
C LEU A 209 11.13 -8.20 6.72
N GLU A 210 11.23 -8.90 7.87
CA GLU A 210 12.18 -9.97 8.15
C GLU A 210 13.66 -9.56 7.87
N VAL A 211 13.98 -8.30 8.16
CA VAL A 211 15.34 -7.78 8.02
C VAL A 211 16.19 -8.15 9.23
N LYS A 212 17.45 -8.49 8.99
CA LYS A 212 18.43 -8.91 10.01
C LYS A 212 19.44 -7.82 10.31
N LYS A 213 19.72 -6.96 9.32
CA LYS A 213 20.66 -5.85 9.42
C LYS A 213 19.97 -4.55 9.01
N ILE A 214 20.13 -3.53 9.85
CA ILE A 214 19.66 -2.19 9.56
C ILE A 214 20.86 -1.24 9.51
N ILE A 215 20.94 -0.46 8.45
CA ILE A 215 21.94 0.59 8.22
C ILE A 215 21.22 1.92 8.37
N TRP A 216 21.75 2.77 9.27
CA TRP A 216 21.19 4.08 9.60
C TRP A 216 22.05 5.19 8.98
#